data_73c2f6112b3222115680f61410b308cd
#
_entry.id   73c2f6112b3222115680f61410b308cd
#
_cell.length_a   1.000
_cell.length_b   1.000
_cell.length_c   1.000
_cell.angle_alpha   90.00
_cell.angle_beta   90.00
_cell.angle_gamma   90.00
#
_symmetry.space_group_name_H-M   'P 1'
#
loop_
_entity.id
_entity.type
_entity.pdbx_description
1 polymer ?
#
loop_
_entity_poly.entity_id
_entity_poly.type
_entity_poly.pdbx_seq_one_letter_code
_entity_poly.pdbx_strand_id
1 'polypeptide(L)'
;MGLTYKDAGVDKTKGYEEVKLIKSLIKSTNRDGVLNDIGNFSGLFKIDLKKYDKPVLVSGTDGVGTKLKLAFILDKHDTIGIDAVAMCVNDIICQGAEPLFFLDYIASSKLIPEKMAEIVSGVAEGCKMSHAALIGGETAEMPGFYGEGEYDIAGFAVGVVNEDKIIDGSKIEDGDVIIGLRSSGVHSNGFSLVRKIVFDNDKVDVNKKYDGLDDTLLNVLLTPTRIYYDPMMDIIEHVNVKAISHITGGGFYENIPRMIKDGYTAVIDLKDYEIPQIFKYLMTWADVHIEEMFGTFNMGIGMVFAVSKDELAKTEELLKKHGEDYIILGHIEEKETKEKICLNLK
;
A
#
# COMPACT_ATOMS: atom_id res chain seq x y z
N MET A 1 -18.08 -26.10 38.69
CA MET A 1 -18.55 -25.39 37.48
C MET A 1 -17.83 -26.01 36.29
N GLY A 2 -18.51 -26.20 35.14
CA GLY A 2 -17.84 -26.70 33.93
C GLY A 2 -16.96 -25.62 33.32
N LEU A 3 -15.97 -26.02 32.51
CA LEU A 3 -15.12 -25.10 31.72
C LEU A 3 -15.98 -24.24 30.79
N THR A 4 -15.65 -22.96 30.71
CA THR A 4 -16.31 -22.00 29.82
C THR A 4 -15.35 -21.57 28.69
N TYR A 5 -15.87 -20.95 27.63
CA TYR A 5 -15.07 -20.45 26.53
C TYR A 5 -14.12 -19.32 27.00
N LYS A 6 -14.54 -18.57 28.03
CA LYS A 6 -13.71 -17.56 28.69
C LYS A 6 -12.52 -18.18 29.44
N ASP A 7 -12.69 -19.35 30.04
CA ASP A 7 -11.61 -20.10 30.70
C ASP A 7 -10.58 -20.63 29.69
N ALA A 8 -10.98 -20.76 28.43
CA ALA A 8 -10.11 -21.08 27.29
C ALA A 8 -9.45 -19.84 26.63
N GLY A 9 -9.66 -18.64 27.20
CA GLY A 9 -9.01 -17.40 26.75
C GLY A 9 -9.80 -16.56 25.77
N VAL A 10 -11.06 -16.93 25.42
CA VAL A 10 -11.90 -16.20 24.45
C VAL A 10 -13.09 -15.55 25.14
N ASP A 11 -13.18 -14.22 25.09
CA ASP A 11 -14.26 -13.44 25.71
C ASP A 11 -15.21 -12.82 24.68
N LYS A 12 -16.34 -13.48 24.42
CA LYS A 12 -17.35 -13.02 23.45
C LYS A 12 -17.91 -11.61 23.74
N THR A 13 -17.92 -11.17 25.02
CA THR A 13 -18.47 -9.87 25.38
C THR A 13 -17.61 -8.74 24.82
N LYS A 14 -16.30 -8.94 24.74
CA LYS A 14 -15.37 -7.99 24.13
C LYS A 14 -15.59 -7.85 22.64
N GLY A 15 -15.90 -8.91 21.91
CA GLY A 15 -16.27 -8.84 20.51
C GLY A 15 -17.53 -7.98 20.27
N TYR A 16 -18.53 -8.08 21.16
CA TYR A 16 -19.71 -7.19 21.07
C TYR A 16 -19.39 -5.73 21.40
N GLU A 17 -18.44 -5.47 22.30
CA GLU A 17 -17.96 -4.12 22.61
C GLU A 17 -17.20 -3.52 21.43
N GLU A 18 -16.29 -4.28 20.84
CA GLU A 18 -15.58 -3.89 19.62
C GLU A 18 -16.54 -3.49 18.49
N VAL A 19 -17.50 -4.36 18.15
CA VAL A 19 -18.49 -4.07 17.09
C VAL A 19 -19.22 -2.76 17.34
N LYS A 20 -19.53 -2.38 18.59
CA LYS A 20 -20.14 -1.09 18.89
C LYS A 20 -19.20 0.08 18.60
N LEU A 21 -17.91 -0.06 18.93
CA LEU A 21 -16.90 0.98 18.71
C LEU A 21 -16.64 1.21 17.22
N ILE A 22 -16.53 0.13 16.43
CA ILE A 22 -16.16 0.22 15.00
C ILE A 22 -17.35 0.57 14.08
N LYS A 23 -18.60 0.39 14.51
CA LYS A 23 -19.78 0.56 13.66
C LYS A 23 -19.86 1.92 12.96
N SER A 24 -19.56 3.01 13.68
CA SER A 24 -19.57 4.36 13.11
C SER A 24 -18.42 4.59 12.13
N LEU A 25 -17.26 3.99 12.40
CA LEU A 25 -16.07 4.05 11.53
C LEU A 25 -16.38 3.39 10.19
N ILE A 26 -16.90 2.17 10.22
CA ILE A 26 -17.28 1.43 9.02
C ILE A 26 -18.33 2.20 8.22
N LYS A 27 -19.38 2.69 8.88
CA LYS A 27 -20.44 3.48 8.22
C LYS A 27 -19.91 4.76 7.55
N SER A 28 -18.84 5.34 8.07
CA SER A 28 -18.22 6.55 7.48
C SER A 28 -17.57 6.30 6.12
N THR A 29 -17.33 5.03 5.74
CA THR A 29 -16.76 4.62 4.44
C THR A 29 -17.84 4.29 3.41
N ASN A 30 -19.14 4.32 3.79
CA ASN A 30 -20.22 3.95 2.89
C ASN A 30 -20.24 4.83 1.64
N ARG A 31 -20.46 4.18 0.50
CA ARG A 31 -20.61 4.80 -0.82
C ARG A 31 -21.76 4.16 -1.57
N ASP A 32 -22.09 4.72 -2.73
CA ASP A 32 -23.05 4.10 -3.63
C ASP A 32 -22.63 2.68 -4.00
N GLY A 33 -23.58 1.75 -3.96
CA GLY A 33 -23.33 0.32 -4.18
C GLY A 33 -23.39 -0.51 -2.90
N VAL A 34 -23.14 0.04 -1.72
CA VAL A 34 -23.29 -0.68 -0.45
C VAL A 34 -24.79 -0.92 -0.19
N LEU A 35 -25.19 -2.20 -0.02
CA LEU A 35 -26.60 -2.58 0.13
C LEU A 35 -27.03 -2.96 1.54
N ASN A 36 -26.09 -3.22 2.44
CA ASN A 36 -26.37 -3.63 3.80
C ASN A 36 -25.42 -3.02 4.82
N ASP A 37 -25.89 -2.87 6.05
CA ASP A 37 -25.04 -2.54 7.20
C ASP A 37 -24.24 -3.75 7.67
N ILE A 38 -23.17 -3.50 8.47
CA ILE A 38 -22.41 -4.55 9.17
C ILE A 38 -23.29 -5.33 10.16
N GLY A 39 -22.89 -6.57 10.42
CA GLY A 39 -23.59 -7.49 11.33
C GLY A 39 -24.42 -8.57 10.61
N ASN A 40 -24.42 -8.57 9.29
CA ASN A 40 -24.90 -9.68 8.48
C ASN A 40 -23.76 -10.70 8.22
N PHE A 41 -24.07 -11.85 7.63
CA PHE A 41 -23.07 -12.88 7.31
C PHE A 41 -22.05 -12.44 6.28
N SER A 42 -22.37 -11.45 5.42
CA SER A 42 -21.50 -10.96 4.37
C SER A 42 -21.86 -9.53 3.97
N GLY A 43 -20.90 -8.80 3.42
CA GLY A 43 -21.13 -7.52 2.77
C GLY A 43 -21.76 -7.70 1.37
N LEU A 44 -22.71 -6.84 1.03
CA LEU A 44 -23.34 -6.82 -0.28
C LEU A 44 -22.98 -5.53 -1.00
N PHE A 45 -22.46 -5.65 -2.22
CA PHE A 45 -22.10 -4.51 -3.06
C PHE A 45 -22.68 -4.65 -4.46
N LYS A 46 -23.35 -3.60 -4.94
CA LYS A 46 -23.97 -3.55 -6.27
C LYS A 46 -23.07 -2.77 -7.22
N ILE A 47 -22.67 -3.41 -8.31
CA ILE A 47 -21.93 -2.75 -9.40
C ILE A 47 -22.87 -1.86 -10.21
N ASP A 48 -22.44 -0.64 -10.54
CA ASP A 48 -23.16 0.25 -11.45
C ASP A 48 -22.90 -0.14 -12.90
N LEU A 49 -23.81 -0.92 -13.48
CA LEU A 49 -23.74 -1.36 -14.88
C LEU A 49 -23.98 -0.23 -15.91
N LYS A 50 -24.29 1.01 -15.45
CA LYS A 50 -24.31 2.17 -16.35
C LYS A 50 -22.92 2.75 -16.55
N LYS A 51 -22.07 2.67 -15.51
CA LYS A 51 -20.67 3.09 -15.55
C LYS A 51 -19.77 1.99 -16.15
N TYR A 52 -20.10 0.73 -15.88
CA TYR A 52 -19.32 -0.45 -16.30
C TYR A 52 -20.21 -1.35 -17.16
N ASP A 53 -20.05 -1.26 -18.48
CA ASP A 53 -20.81 -2.08 -19.44
C ASP A 53 -20.20 -3.48 -19.65
N LYS A 54 -18.89 -3.62 -19.47
CA LYS A 54 -18.13 -4.88 -19.49
C LYS A 54 -17.27 -5.02 -18.23
N PRO A 55 -17.87 -5.14 -17.04
CA PRO A 55 -17.14 -5.12 -15.78
C PRO A 55 -16.27 -6.35 -15.61
N VAL A 56 -14.99 -6.13 -15.33
CA VAL A 56 -14.02 -7.11 -14.84
C VAL A 56 -13.69 -6.76 -13.40
N LEU A 57 -13.83 -7.73 -12.50
CA LEU A 57 -13.44 -7.57 -11.10
C LEU A 57 -11.94 -7.79 -10.96
N VAL A 58 -11.29 -6.90 -10.24
CA VAL A 58 -9.88 -6.97 -9.86
C VAL A 58 -9.81 -7.11 -8.36
N SER A 59 -9.03 -8.05 -7.86
CA SER A 59 -8.88 -8.28 -6.42
C SER A 59 -7.43 -8.35 -6.00
N GLY A 60 -7.13 -7.82 -4.83
CA GLY A 60 -5.82 -7.88 -4.19
C GLY A 60 -5.98 -8.22 -2.71
N THR A 61 -5.03 -8.98 -2.18
CA THR A 61 -4.93 -9.27 -0.75
C THR A 61 -3.48 -9.11 -0.32
N ASP A 62 -3.27 -8.43 0.79
CA ASP A 62 -1.95 -8.23 1.38
C ASP A 62 -2.08 -7.96 2.88
N GLY A 63 -0.96 -8.04 3.59
CA GLY A 63 -0.82 -7.68 5.00
C GLY A 63 0.10 -6.49 5.19
N VAL A 64 0.35 -6.13 6.45
CA VAL A 64 1.30 -5.08 6.82
C VAL A 64 2.70 -5.65 7.07
N GLY A 65 2.77 -6.89 7.47
CA GLY A 65 4.01 -7.59 7.73
C GLY A 65 4.74 -7.06 8.98
N THR A 66 6.07 -7.15 8.98
CA THR A 66 6.89 -6.92 10.18
C THR A 66 6.99 -5.45 10.61
N LYS A 67 6.42 -4.50 9.86
CA LYS A 67 6.20 -3.11 10.29
C LYS A 67 5.33 -3.05 11.56
N LEU A 68 4.41 -4.01 11.76
CA LEU A 68 3.59 -4.13 12.96
C LEU A 68 4.38 -4.08 14.28
N LYS A 69 5.62 -4.59 14.28
CA LYS A 69 6.47 -4.53 15.48
C LYS A 69 6.77 -3.10 15.94
N LEU A 70 6.78 -2.13 15.02
CA LEU A 70 6.97 -0.72 15.35
C LEU A 70 5.71 -0.15 16.02
N ALA A 71 4.53 -0.55 15.53
CA ALA A 71 3.26 -0.18 16.15
C ALA A 71 3.16 -0.71 17.59
N PHE A 72 3.63 -1.94 17.84
CA PHE A 72 3.68 -2.51 19.19
C PHE A 72 4.64 -1.75 20.11
N ILE A 73 5.81 -1.33 19.62
CA ILE A 73 6.79 -0.57 20.40
C ILE A 73 6.28 0.82 20.77
N LEU A 74 5.59 1.49 19.85
CA LEU A 74 5.02 2.82 20.05
C LEU A 74 3.67 2.79 20.76
N ASP A 75 3.04 1.62 20.91
CA ASP A 75 1.62 1.46 21.28
C ASP A 75 0.71 2.40 20.47
N LYS A 76 0.98 2.47 19.15
CA LYS A 76 0.26 3.32 18.20
C LYS A 76 -0.29 2.45 17.06
N HIS A 77 -1.61 2.36 16.95
CA HIS A 77 -2.29 1.39 16.11
C HIS A 77 -3.22 2.01 15.06
N ASP A 78 -3.45 3.32 15.11
CA ASP A 78 -4.37 4.07 14.26
C ASP A 78 -3.91 4.25 12.80
N THR A 79 -2.63 4.01 12.50
CA THR A 79 -2.07 4.19 11.15
C THR A 79 -1.88 2.87 10.38
N ILE A 80 -1.75 1.75 11.08
CA ILE A 80 -1.47 0.43 10.49
C ILE A 80 -2.59 -0.04 9.55
N GLY A 81 -3.84 0.32 9.86
CA GLY A 81 -4.98 0.02 8.97
C GLY A 81 -4.88 0.71 7.61
N ILE A 82 -4.28 1.91 7.55
CA ILE A 82 -4.01 2.61 6.28
C ILE A 82 -3.02 1.80 5.44
N ASP A 83 -1.96 1.25 6.06
CA ASP A 83 -0.99 0.38 5.37
C ASP A 83 -1.68 -0.85 4.76
N ALA A 84 -2.54 -1.54 5.52
CA ALA A 84 -3.25 -2.72 5.03
C ALA A 84 -4.14 -2.40 3.81
N VAL A 85 -4.84 -1.26 3.84
CA VAL A 85 -5.66 -0.81 2.71
C VAL A 85 -4.78 -0.42 1.53
N ALA A 86 -3.75 0.38 1.75
CA ALA A 86 -2.86 0.90 0.71
C ALA A 86 -2.19 -0.23 -0.08
N MET A 87 -1.69 -1.27 0.59
CA MET A 87 -1.04 -2.42 -0.04
C MET A 87 -1.98 -3.13 -1.01
N CYS A 88 -3.26 -3.28 -0.66
CA CYS A 88 -4.25 -3.92 -1.53
C CYS A 88 -4.76 -3.01 -2.64
N VAL A 89 -5.12 -1.75 -2.33
CA VAL A 89 -5.79 -0.88 -3.31
C VAL A 89 -4.83 -0.31 -4.35
N ASN A 90 -3.57 -0.04 -4.00
CA ASN A 90 -2.58 0.40 -4.98
C ASN A 90 -2.33 -0.66 -6.05
N ASP A 91 -2.35 -1.96 -5.69
CA ASP A 91 -2.22 -3.06 -6.64
C ASP A 91 -3.43 -3.15 -7.59
N ILE A 92 -4.63 -2.89 -7.08
CA ILE A 92 -5.86 -2.82 -7.91
C ILE A 92 -5.75 -1.65 -8.90
N ILE A 93 -5.30 -0.48 -8.46
CA ILE A 93 -5.09 0.69 -9.31
C ILE A 93 -4.09 0.40 -10.43
N CYS A 94 -3.08 -0.44 -10.20
CA CYS A 94 -2.11 -0.84 -11.23
C CYS A 94 -2.75 -1.53 -12.44
N GLN A 95 -3.95 -2.12 -12.29
CA GLN A 95 -4.71 -2.71 -13.38
C GLN A 95 -5.74 -1.73 -13.99
N GLY A 96 -5.72 -0.44 -13.60
CA GLY A 96 -6.69 0.56 -14.03
C GLY A 96 -8.06 0.44 -13.36
N ALA A 97 -8.17 -0.36 -12.30
CA ALA A 97 -9.44 -0.63 -11.63
C ALA A 97 -9.73 0.39 -10.53
N GLU A 98 -11.02 0.78 -10.44
CA GLU A 98 -11.55 1.57 -9.32
C GLU A 98 -11.80 0.64 -8.12
N PRO A 99 -11.21 0.88 -6.94
CA PRO A 99 -11.55 0.14 -5.73
C PRO A 99 -13.02 0.33 -5.37
N LEU A 100 -13.72 -0.77 -5.08
CA LEU A 100 -15.13 -0.75 -4.70
C LEU A 100 -15.33 -0.94 -3.21
N PHE A 101 -14.73 -2.00 -2.68
CA PHE A 101 -14.87 -2.34 -1.27
C PHE A 101 -13.63 -3.08 -0.74
N PHE A 102 -13.54 -3.07 0.58
CA PHE A 102 -12.48 -3.67 1.36
C PHE A 102 -13.06 -4.57 2.45
N LEU A 103 -12.32 -5.61 2.79
CA LEU A 103 -12.53 -6.51 3.92
C LEU A 103 -11.22 -6.63 4.68
N ASP A 104 -11.26 -6.69 6.01
CA ASP A 104 -10.09 -6.94 6.85
C ASP A 104 -10.20 -8.27 7.59
N TYR A 105 -9.05 -8.81 7.97
CA TYR A 105 -8.91 -9.89 8.93
C TYR A 105 -7.89 -9.48 9.98
N ILE A 106 -8.31 -9.38 11.24
CA ILE A 106 -7.44 -9.04 12.36
C ILE A 106 -7.39 -10.23 13.31
N ALA A 107 -6.18 -10.79 13.51
CA ALA A 107 -5.95 -11.88 14.43
C ALA A 107 -5.05 -11.42 15.59
N SER A 108 -5.50 -11.56 16.83
CA SER A 108 -4.78 -11.09 18.02
C SER A 108 -4.62 -12.16 19.09
N SER A 109 -3.58 -12.02 19.94
CA SER A 109 -3.42 -12.89 21.10
C SER A 109 -4.56 -12.77 22.09
N LYS A 110 -5.06 -11.53 22.28
CA LYS A 110 -6.15 -11.16 23.17
C LYS A 110 -6.89 -9.97 22.58
N LEU A 111 -8.20 -10.05 22.54
CA LEU A 111 -9.04 -8.98 22.04
C LEU A 111 -9.12 -7.85 23.07
N ILE A 112 -8.64 -6.68 22.69
CA ILE A 112 -8.76 -5.40 23.41
C ILE A 112 -9.59 -4.48 22.53
N PRO A 113 -10.88 -4.24 22.85
CA PRO A 113 -11.82 -3.54 21.96
C PRO A 113 -11.33 -2.16 21.50
N GLU A 114 -10.71 -1.40 22.39
CA GLU A 114 -10.18 -0.06 22.09
C GLU A 114 -9.02 -0.14 21.06
N LYS A 115 -8.11 -1.09 21.24
CA LYS A 115 -6.99 -1.31 20.30
C LYS A 115 -7.49 -1.77 18.94
N MET A 116 -8.47 -2.67 18.89
CA MET A 116 -9.10 -3.10 17.63
C MET A 116 -9.80 -1.91 16.95
N ALA A 117 -10.48 -1.06 17.72
CA ALA A 117 -11.11 0.15 17.17
C ALA A 117 -10.08 1.14 16.61
N GLU A 118 -8.90 1.30 17.20
CA GLU A 118 -7.81 2.10 16.63
C GLU A 118 -7.34 1.52 15.28
N ILE A 119 -7.10 0.20 15.21
CA ILE A 119 -6.70 -0.46 13.97
C ILE A 119 -7.76 -0.25 12.88
N VAL A 120 -9.03 -0.52 13.19
CA VAL A 120 -10.14 -0.35 12.25
C VAL A 120 -10.34 1.13 11.88
N SER A 121 -9.99 2.08 12.76
CA SER A 121 -10.02 3.51 12.40
C SER A 121 -9.03 3.82 11.27
N GLY A 122 -7.84 3.24 11.31
CA GLY A 122 -6.87 3.31 10.22
C GLY A 122 -7.38 2.64 8.93
N VAL A 123 -8.02 1.46 9.04
CA VAL A 123 -8.64 0.80 7.88
C VAL A 123 -9.73 1.69 7.26
N ALA A 124 -10.61 2.25 8.08
CA ALA A 124 -11.66 3.15 7.61
C ALA A 124 -11.09 4.41 6.95
N GLU A 125 -10.01 4.97 7.48
CA GLU A 125 -9.33 6.11 6.87
C GLU A 125 -8.72 5.75 5.51
N GLY A 126 -8.00 4.64 5.42
CA GLY A 126 -7.48 4.13 4.15
C GLY A 126 -8.58 3.86 3.12
N CYS A 127 -9.72 3.32 3.56
CA CYS A 127 -10.89 3.13 2.71
C CYS A 127 -11.46 4.46 2.18
N LYS A 128 -11.53 5.51 3.01
CA LYS A 128 -11.94 6.85 2.56
C LYS A 128 -10.96 7.43 1.55
N MET A 129 -9.67 7.33 1.81
CA MET A 129 -8.60 7.81 0.91
C MET A 129 -8.61 7.09 -0.44
N SER A 130 -9.08 5.85 -0.51
CA SER A 130 -9.18 5.06 -1.73
C SER A 130 -10.60 5.01 -2.31
N HIS A 131 -11.54 5.75 -1.73
CA HIS A 131 -12.96 5.74 -2.08
C HIS A 131 -13.60 4.35 -2.04
N ALA A 132 -13.00 3.39 -1.34
CA ALA A 132 -13.55 2.05 -1.11
C ALA A 132 -14.48 2.05 0.10
N ALA A 133 -15.44 1.13 0.13
CA ALA A 133 -16.28 0.91 1.32
C ALA A 133 -15.73 -0.25 2.16
N LEU A 134 -15.56 -0.07 3.45
CA LEU A 134 -15.33 -1.18 4.36
C LEU A 134 -16.67 -1.88 4.62
N ILE A 135 -16.90 -3.04 4.01
CA ILE A 135 -18.22 -3.70 4.04
C ILE A 135 -18.29 -4.92 4.95
N GLY A 136 -17.20 -5.27 5.58
CA GLY A 136 -17.10 -6.40 6.50
C GLY A 136 -15.66 -6.68 6.89
N GLY A 137 -15.49 -7.66 7.73
CA GLY A 137 -14.21 -8.12 8.24
C GLY A 137 -14.39 -9.19 9.29
N GLU A 138 -13.29 -9.66 9.86
CA GLU A 138 -13.28 -10.64 10.93
C GLU A 138 -12.21 -10.26 11.96
N THR A 139 -12.56 -10.34 13.25
CA THR A 139 -11.60 -10.24 14.35
C THR A 139 -11.54 -11.57 15.09
N ALA A 140 -10.36 -12.20 15.11
CA ALA A 140 -10.13 -13.49 15.75
C ALA A 140 -9.26 -13.33 17.00
N GLU A 141 -9.77 -13.77 18.16
CA GLU A 141 -8.98 -13.95 19.37
C GLU A 141 -8.32 -15.33 19.35
N MET A 142 -6.98 -15.38 19.32
CA MET A 142 -6.18 -16.60 19.15
C MET A 142 -5.17 -16.76 20.28
N PRO A 143 -5.62 -17.18 21.47
CA PRO A 143 -4.76 -17.33 22.65
C PRO A 143 -3.62 -18.31 22.40
N GLY A 144 -2.38 -17.89 22.72
CA GLY A 144 -1.19 -18.73 22.58
C GLY A 144 -0.63 -18.84 21.16
N PHE A 145 -1.24 -18.17 20.16
CA PHE A 145 -0.75 -18.13 18.78
C PHE A 145 0.14 -16.90 18.52
N TYR A 146 -0.27 -15.74 19.01
CA TYR A 146 0.50 -14.49 19.00
C TYR A 146 1.06 -14.19 20.39
N GLY A 147 2.16 -13.44 20.46
CA GLY A 147 2.67 -12.89 21.72
C GLY A 147 1.66 -11.95 22.40
N GLU A 148 1.79 -11.75 23.69
CA GLU A 148 0.88 -10.85 24.42
C GLU A 148 0.92 -9.43 23.85
N GLY A 149 -0.24 -8.87 23.51
CA GLY A 149 -0.38 -7.57 22.89
C GLY A 149 -0.09 -7.53 21.39
N GLU A 150 0.34 -8.63 20.79
CA GLU A 150 0.60 -8.73 19.36
C GLU A 150 -0.66 -9.14 18.57
N TYR A 151 -0.69 -8.72 17.31
CA TYR A 151 -1.74 -9.04 16.34
C TYR A 151 -1.16 -9.10 14.94
N ASP A 152 -1.92 -9.65 14.01
CA ASP A 152 -1.69 -9.53 12.58
C ASP A 152 -2.93 -8.95 11.90
N ILE A 153 -2.73 -8.29 10.76
CA ILE A 153 -3.80 -7.74 9.95
C ILE A 153 -3.53 -8.02 8.47
N ALA A 154 -4.56 -8.50 7.80
CA ALA A 154 -4.58 -8.65 6.35
C ALA A 154 -5.82 -7.98 5.77
N GLY A 155 -5.68 -7.47 4.55
CA GLY A 155 -6.75 -6.86 3.79
C GLY A 155 -7.09 -7.66 2.54
N PHE A 156 -8.31 -7.47 2.08
CA PHE A 156 -8.80 -7.96 0.80
C PHE A 156 -9.62 -6.86 0.14
N ALA A 157 -9.15 -6.37 -0.99
CA ALA A 157 -9.82 -5.34 -1.77
C ALA A 157 -10.39 -5.91 -3.06
N VAL A 158 -11.52 -5.38 -3.47
CA VAL A 158 -12.12 -5.65 -4.79
C VAL A 158 -12.37 -4.33 -5.50
N GLY A 159 -11.90 -4.25 -6.74
CA GLY A 159 -12.15 -3.16 -7.65
C GLY A 159 -12.82 -3.63 -8.93
N VAL A 160 -13.11 -2.70 -9.81
CA VAL A 160 -13.75 -2.94 -11.10
C VAL A 160 -13.11 -2.08 -12.19
N VAL A 161 -12.98 -2.66 -13.37
CA VAL A 161 -12.53 -1.98 -14.58
C VAL A 161 -13.34 -2.50 -15.77
N ASN A 162 -13.56 -1.68 -16.82
CA ASN A 162 -14.08 -2.22 -18.08
C ASN A 162 -13.00 -3.04 -18.78
N GLU A 163 -13.37 -4.16 -19.40
CA GLU A 163 -12.47 -5.11 -20.07
C GLU A 163 -11.50 -4.43 -21.05
N ASP A 164 -11.99 -3.44 -21.82
CA ASP A 164 -11.20 -2.68 -22.80
C ASP A 164 -10.30 -1.60 -22.19
N LYS A 165 -10.45 -1.32 -20.88
CA LYS A 165 -9.67 -0.35 -20.12
C LYS A 165 -8.65 -0.97 -19.17
N ILE A 166 -8.48 -2.28 -19.19
CA ILE A 166 -7.46 -2.96 -18.38
C ILE A 166 -6.07 -2.44 -18.75
N ILE A 167 -5.30 -2.10 -17.74
CA ILE A 167 -3.89 -1.68 -17.87
C ILE A 167 -3.03 -2.90 -17.52
N ASP A 168 -2.38 -3.48 -18.51
CA ASP A 168 -1.58 -4.72 -18.39
C ASP A 168 -0.18 -4.63 -19.03
N GLY A 169 0.23 -3.44 -19.46
CA GLY A 169 1.51 -3.20 -20.12
C GLY A 169 1.54 -3.63 -21.60
N SER A 170 0.49 -4.22 -22.15
CA SER A 170 0.46 -4.68 -23.55
C SER A 170 0.59 -3.55 -24.58
N LYS A 171 0.20 -2.33 -24.19
CA LYS A 171 0.20 -1.12 -25.04
C LYS A 171 1.49 -0.30 -24.98
N ILE A 172 2.51 -0.71 -24.20
CA ILE A 172 3.79 0.01 -24.16
C ILE A 172 4.49 -0.01 -25.52
N GLU A 173 5.19 1.08 -25.82
CA GLU A 173 5.92 1.28 -27.07
C GLU A 173 7.29 1.90 -26.81
N ASP A 174 8.16 1.81 -27.80
CA ASP A 174 9.49 2.43 -27.75
C ASP A 174 9.38 3.95 -27.55
N GLY A 175 10.14 4.46 -26.59
CA GLY A 175 10.17 5.88 -26.24
C GLY A 175 9.03 6.35 -25.32
N ASP A 176 8.15 5.46 -24.82
CA ASP A 176 7.19 5.82 -23.79
C ASP A 176 7.92 6.35 -22.53
N VAL A 177 7.38 7.36 -21.91
CA VAL A 177 7.98 8.03 -20.76
C VAL A 177 7.58 7.33 -19.48
N ILE A 178 8.55 7.04 -18.61
CA ILE A 178 8.33 6.45 -17.29
C ILE A 178 8.34 7.56 -16.24
N ILE A 179 7.26 7.65 -15.47
CA ILE A 179 7.04 8.65 -14.44
C ILE A 179 6.94 7.96 -13.09
N GLY A 180 7.61 8.51 -12.07
CA GLY A 180 7.53 8.04 -10.69
C GLY A 180 6.84 9.04 -9.77
N LEU A 181 5.94 8.55 -8.92
CA LEU A 181 5.30 9.32 -7.84
C LEU A 181 6.02 9.06 -6.51
N ARG A 182 6.21 10.12 -5.74
CA ARG A 182 6.86 10.04 -4.42
C ARG A 182 6.13 9.11 -3.47
N SER A 183 6.91 8.37 -2.68
CA SER A 183 6.39 7.64 -1.51
C SER A 183 6.30 8.57 -0.29
N SER A 184 5.49 8.20 0.68
CA SER A 184 5.42 8.85 1.99
C SER A 184 6.59 8.48 2.92
N GLY A 185 7.43 7.56 2.51
CA GLY A 185 8.53 6.99 3.29
C GLY A 185 8.82 5.55 2.87
N VAL A 186 9.18 4.70 3.83
CA VAL A 186 9.53 3.29 3.57
C VAL A 186 8.32 2.45 3.14
N HIS A 187 7.10 2.93 3.40
CA HIS A 187 5.84 2.20 3.22
C HIS A 187 5.73 1.00 4.16
N SER A 188 5.39 -0.21 3.64
CA SER A 188 5.22 -1.41 4.46
C SER A 188 6.18 -2.54 4.07
N ASN A 189 7.18 -2.28 3.23
CA ASN A 189 8.09 -3.30 2.72
C ASN A 189 9.52 -3.14 3.26
N GLY A 190 10.25 -4.24 3.31
CA GLY A 190 11.64 -4.25 3.76
C GLY A 190 11.81 -4.12 5.29
N PHE A 191 10.76 -4.18 6.09
CA PHE A 191 10.83 -3.94 7.54
C PHE A 191 11.58 -5.00 8.34
N SER A 192 11.80 -6.20 7.82
CA SER A 192 12.72 -7.15 8.43
C SER A 192 14.16 -6.63 8.42
N LEU A 193 14.58 -6.02 7.29
CA LEU A 193 15.89 -5.38 7.17
C LEU A 193 15.95 -4.08 7.98
N VAL A 194 14.94 -3.21 7.90
CA VAL A 194 14.85 -1.98 8.71
C VAL A 194 15.03 -2.28 10.18
N ARG A 195 14.28 -3.24 10.70
CA ARG A 195 14.34 -3.62 12.11
C ARG A 195 15.73 -4.12 12.51
N LYS A 196 16.36 -4.93 11.67
CA LYS A 196 17.71 -5.40 11.92
C LYS A 196 18.73 -4.25 11.94
N ILE A 197 18.61 -3.31 10.99
CA ILE A 197 19.48 -2.12 10.93
C ILE A 197 19.31 -1.23 12.15
N VAL A 198 18.07 -1.03 12.59
CA VAL A 198 17.71 -0.01 13.58
C VAL A 198 17.79 -0.54 15.02
N PHE A 199 17.33 -1.76 15.28
CA PHE A 199 17.24 -2.29 16.65
C PHE A 199 18.44 -3.17 17.04
N ASP A 200 19.18 -3.74 16.09
CA ASP A 200 20.40 -4.51 16.35
C ASP A 200 21.66 -3.60 16.35
N ASN A 201 21.51 -2.28 16.19
CA ASN A 201 22.60 -1.31 16.13
C ASN A 201 22.55 -0.34 17.32
N ASP A 202 23.44 -0.56 18.30
CA ASP A 202 23.54 0.26 19.51
C ASP A 202 23.81 1.77 19.27
N LYS A 203 24.19 2.15 18.05
CA LYS A 203 24.45 3.55 17.66
C LYS A 203 23.19 4.26 17.17
N VAL A 204 22.08 3.56 16.96
CA VAL A 204 20.84 4.11 16.45
C VAL A 204 19.85 4.28 17.61
N ASP A 205 19.51 5.52 17.89
CA ASP A 205 18.44 5.86 18.83
C ASP A 205 17.14 6.11 18.08
N VAL A 206 16.19 5.19 18.22
CA VAL A 206 14.90 5.23 17.52
C VAL A 206 14.02 6.41 17.95
N ASN A 207 14.24 6.95 19.14
CA ASN A 207 13.47 8.08 19.68
C ASN A 207 14.08 9.44 19.29
N LYS A 208 15.23 9.42 18.62
CA LYS A 208 15.91 10.63 18.20
C LYS A 208 15.34 11.12 16.86
N LYS A 209 15.19 12.44 16.73
CA LYS A 209 15.04 13.11 15.45
C LYS A 209 16.42 13.33 14.83
N TYR A 210 16.68 12.72 13.69
CA TYR A 210 17.92 12.87 12.92
C TYR A 210 17.79 14.02 11.91
N ASP A 211 18.91 14.60 11.50
CA ASP A 211 18.93 15.71 10.55
C ASP A 211 18.29 15.30 9.22
N GLY A 212 17.40 16.14 8.71
CA GLY A 212 16.66 15.87 7.47
C GLY A 212 15.50 14.88 7.61
N LEU A 213 15.14 14.46 8.84
CA LEU A 213 13.88 13.78 9.13
C LEU A 213 12.89 14.76 9.78
N ASP A 214 11.61 14.61 9.47
CA ASP A 214 10.55 15.50 9.97
C ASP A 214 10.17 15.22 11.43
N ASP A 215 10.39 13.99 11.92
CA ASP A 215 10.03 13.53 13.26
C ASP A 215 11.12 12.57 13.82
N THR A 216 10.87 11.96 14.96
CA THR A 216 11.69 10.87 15.50
C THR A 216 11.77 9.73 14.49
N LEU A 217 12.91 9.01 14.51
CA LEU A 217 13.11 7.91 13.57
C LEU A 217 11.95 6.90 13.59
N LEU A 218 11.48 6.55 14.77
CA LEU A 218 10.41 5.56 14.93
C LEU A 218 9.08 6.04 14.31
N ASN A 219 8.74 7.33 14.48
CA ASN A 219 7.56 7.93 13.86
C ASN A 219 7.69 8.00 12.33
N VAL A 220 8.87 8.38 11.82
CA VAL A 220 9.14 8.39 10.37
C VAL A 220 9.00 6.99 9.76
N LEU A 221 9.51 5.97 10.45
CA LEU A 221 9.37 4.58 10.00
C LEU A 221 7.93 4.05 10.08
N LEU A 222 7.11 4.58 11.01
CA LEU A 222 5.69 4.20 11.13
C LEU A 222 4.77 4.98 10.17
N THR A 223 5.29 5.97 9.43
CA THR A 223 4.49 6.71 8.43
C THR A 223 3.74 5.74 7.53
N PRO A 224 2.40 5.91 7.35
CA PRO A 224 1.61 4.98 6.55
C PRO A 224 2.03 4.96 5.08
N THR A 225 1.81 3.84 4.44
CA THR A 225 1.91 3.67 2.99
C THR A 225 0.95 4.64 2.30
N ARG A 226 1.45 5.34 1.31
CA ARG A 226 0.66 6.29 0.53
C ARG A 226 -0.36 5.55 -0.35
N ILE A 227 -1.58 6.07 -0.39
CA ILE A 227 -2.63 5.66 -1.33
C ILE A 227 -2.62 6.62 -2.51
N TYR A 228 -2.53 6.10 -3.73
CA TYR A 228 -2.38 6.87 -4.97
C TYR A 228 -3.69 7.05 -5.75
N TYR A 229 -4.83 6.82 -5.10
CA TYR A 229 -6.14 6.78 -5.75
C TYR A 229 -6.45 8.07 -6.53
N ASP A 230 -6.49 9.23 -5.85
CA ASP A 230 -6.97 10.47 -6.46
C ASP A 230 -6.17 10.90 -7.68
N PRO A 231 -4.81 11.00 -7.64
CA PRO A 231 -4.04 11.38 -8.81
C PRO A 231 -4.10 10.32 -9.91
N MET A 232 -4.01 9.03 -9.56
CA MET A 232 -3.95 7.98 -10.57
C MET A 232 -5.28 7.79 -11.29
N MET A 233 -6.41 7.82 -10.58
CA MET A 233 -7.71 7.68 -11.23
C MET A 233 -8.03 8.87 -12.15
N ASP A 234 -7.68 10.10 -11.77
CA ASP A 234 -7.81 11.28 -12.64
C ASP A 234 -6.93 11.16 -13.89
N ILE A 235 -5.70 10.68 -13.74
CA ILE A 235 -4.79 10.43 -14.88
C ILE A 235 -5.34 9.32 -15.78
N ILE A 236 -5.76 8.17 -15.23
CA ILE A 236 -6.32 7.04 -15.99
C ILE A 236 -7.57 7.45 -16.77
N GLU A 237 -8.39 8.37 -16.22
CA GLU A 237 -9.59 8.86 -16.91
C GLU A 237 -9.28 9.74 -18.11
N HIS A 238 -8.19 10.53 -18.07
CA HIS A 238 -7.90 11.59 -19.03
C HIS A 238 -6.68 11.36 -19.93
N VAL A 239 -5.86 10.35 -19.61
CA VAL A 239 -4.60 10.01 -20.30
C VAL A 239 -4.60 8.52 -20.60
N ASN A 240 -4.05 8.14 -21.75
CA ASN A 240 -3.86 6.74 -22.08
C ASN A 240 -2.64 6.17 -21.36
N VAL A 241 -2.82 5.82 -20.08
CA VAL A 241 -1.78 5.15 -19.27
C VAL A 241 -1.59 3.73 -19.78
N LYS A 242 -0.36 3.38 -20.14
CA LYS A 242 -0.03 2.10 -20.80
C LYS A 242 0.39 1.00 -19.83
N ALA A 243 0.99 1.39 -18.70
CA ALA A 243 1.48 0.46 -17.68
C ALA A 243 1.60 1.18 -16.32
N ILE A 244 1.38 0.46 -15.22
CA ILE A 244 1.53 0.97 -13.86
C ILE A 244 2.20 -0.11 -13.00
N SER A 245 3.05 0.30 -12.06
CA SER A 245 3.70 -0.57 -11.07
C SER A 245 3.69 0.07 -9.68
N HIS A 246 3.20 -0.66 -8.70
CA HIS A 246 3.34 -0.33 -7.27
C HIS A 246 4.69 -0.87 -6.78
N ILE A 247 5.53 0.00 -6.22
CA ILE A 247 6.86 -0.39 -5.76
C ILE A 247 6.78 -0.91 -4.32
N THR A 248 6.77 -2.21 -4.19
CA THR A 248 6.64 -2.97 -2.93
C THR A 248 7.93 -3.77 -2.63
N GLY A 249 7.83 -4.89 -1.93
CA GLY A 249 8.94 -5.81 -1.70
C GLY A 249 9.59 -6.26 -3.02
N GLY A 250 10.92 -6.38 -3.03
CA GLY A 250 11.68 -6.58 -4.25
C GLY A 250 12.04 -5.29 -5.01
N GLY A 251 11.56 -4.12 -4.50
CA GLY A 251 11.95 -2.80 -4.99
C GLY A 251 11.75 -2.59 -6.49
N PHE A 252 12.67 -1.88 -7.12
CA PHE A 252 12.61 -1.56 -8.55
C PHE A 252 12.81 -2.81 -9.42
N TYR A 253 13.72 -3.68 -9.04
CA TYR A 253 14.14 -4.83 -9.84
C TYR A 253 13.04 -5.88 -10.02
N GLU A 254 12.13 -6.03 -9.05
CA GLU A 254 11.06 -7.02 -9.15
C GLU A 254 9.72 -6.40 -9.59
N ASN A 255 9.45 -5.13 -9.26
CA ASN A 255 8.13 -4.56 -9.51
C ASN A 255 8.02 -3.90 -10.89
N ILE A 256 9.00 -3.10 -11.32
CA ILE A 256 8.96 -2.45 -12.65
C ILE A 256 8.87 -3.46 -13.80
N PRO A 257 9.62 -4.58 -13.80
CA PRO A 257 9.51 -5.60 -14.86
C PRO A 257 8.11 -6.19 -15.04
N ARG A 258 7.27 -6.22 -13.99
CA ARG A 258 5.90 -6.75 -14.07
C ARG A 258 5.00 -5.96 -15.03
N MET A 259 5.28 -4.67 -15.21
CA MET A 259 4.54 -3.82 -16.13
C MET A 259 5.12 -3.81 -17.56
N ILE A 260 6.24 -4.51 -17.80
CA ILE A 260 6.96 -4.51 -19.08
C ILE A 260 6.65 -5.79 -19.85
N LYS A 261 6.09 -5.66 -21.05
CA LYS A 261 5.87 -6.81 -21.96
C LYS A 261 7.18 -7.34 -22.54
N ASP A 262 7.14 -8.55 -23.10
CA ASP A 262 8.30 -9.17 -23.77
C ASP A 262 8.79 -8.32 -24.95
N GLY A 263 10.10 -8.32 -25.19
CA GLY A 263 10.75 -7.50 -26.22
C GLY A 263 11.05 -6.06 -25.82
N TYR A 264 10.70 -5.65 -24.60
CA TYR A 264 10.90 -4.28 -24.09
C TYR A 264 11.67 -4.26 -22.78
N THR A 265 12.29 -3.11 -22.49
CA THR A 265 13.05 -2.86 -21.28
C THR A 265 12.75 -1.45 -20.75
N ALA A 266 12.55 -1.32 -19.46
CA ALA A 266 12.51 -0.03 -18.78
C ALA A 266 13.95 0.48 -18.56
N VAL A 267 14.28 1.63 -19.13
CA VAL A 267 15.57 2.32 -18.91
C VAL A 267 15.34 3.44 -17.91
N ILE A 268 15.86 3.27 -16.72
CA ILE A 268 15.69 4.18 -15.56
C ILE A 268 17.02 4.89 -15.32
N ASP A 269 17.02 6.21 -15.27
CA ASP A 269 18.21 7.04 -14.97
C ASP A 269 18.00 7.79 -13.64
N LEU A 270 18.77 7.42 -12.64
CA LEU A 270 18.72 7.98 -11.29
C LEU A 270 20.00 8.72 -10.88
N LYS A 271 20.84 9.12 -11.87
CA LYS A 271 22.12 9.79 -11.57
C LYS A 271 21.93 11.10 -10.79
N ASP A 272 20.87 11.84 -11.08
CA ASP A 272 20.56 13.11 -10.43
C ASP A 272 19.41 12.99 -9.42
N TYR A 273 18.97 11.76 -9.15
CA TYR A 273 17.91 11.50 -8.19
C TYR A 273 18.36 11.72 -6.75
N GLU A 274 17.65 12.58 -6.04
CA GLU A 274 17.89 12.78 -4.62
C GLU A 274 17.12 11.75 -3.78
N ILE A 275 17.87 10.77 -3.27
CA ILE A 275 17.34 9.73 -2.39
C ILE A 275 16.90 10.38 -1.06
N PRO A 276 15.67 10.12 -0.57
CA PRO A 276 15.21 10.65 0.71
C PRO A 276 16.09 10.23 1.89
N GLN A 277 16.20 11.11 2.86
CA GLN A 277 17.19 11.00 3.95
C GLN A 277 17.07 9.71 4.76
N ILE A 278 15.85 9.19 4.95
CA ILE A 278 15.65 7.93 5.68
C ILE A 278 16.39 6.75 5.02
N PHE A 279 16.38 6.65 3.69
CA PHE A 279 17.08 5.58 2.98
C PHE A 279 18.59 5.77 3.03
N LYS A 280 19.09 7.01 3.00
CA LYS A 280 20.52 7.31 3.21
C LYS A 280 20.99 6.85 4.59
N TYR A 281 20.17 7.05 5.63
CA TYR A 281 20.46 6.54 6.97
C TYR A 281 20.46 5.02 7.02
N LEU A 282 19.42 4.37 6.48
CA LEU A 282 19.36 2.90 6.47
C LEU A 282 20.56 2.30 5.73
N MET A 283 20.98 2.88 4.62
CA MET A 283 22.14 2.45 3.85
C MET A 283 23.44 2.60 4.66
N THR A 284 23.66 3.75 5.28
CA THR A 284 24.93 4.04 5.98
C THR A 284 25.07 3.36 7.32
N TRP A 285 23.96 3.13 8.05
CA TRP A 285 24.02 2.50 9.38
C TRP A 285 24.43 1.02 9.33
N ALA A 286 24.23 0.35 8.21
CA ALA A 286 24.56 -1.07 8.05
C ALA A 286 25.41 -1.37 6.81
N ASP A 287 25.96 -0.34 6.16
CA ASP A 287 26.81 -0.48 4.95
C ASP A 287 26.11 -1.32 3.86
N VAL A 288 24.83 -1.04 3.63
CA VAL A 288 24.04 -1.74 2.61
C VAL A 288 24.36 -1.15 1.23
N HIS A 289 24.70 -2.01 0.27
CA HIS A 289 24.94 -1.58 -1.10
C HIS A 289 23.70 -0.97 -1.75
N ILE A 290 23.92 0.00 -2.63
CA ILE A 290 22.84 0.75 -3.29
C ILE A 290 21.90 -0.16 -4.10
N GLU A 291 22.46 -1.19 -4.76
CA GLU A 291 21.70 -2.18 -5.53
C GLU A 291 20.75 -2.98 -4.62
N GLU A 292 21.20 -3.37 -3.43
CA GLU A 292 20.38 -4.06 -2.44
C GLU A 292 19.26 -3.15 -1.93
N MET A 293 19.55 -1.85 -1.75
CA MET A 293 18.54 -0.86 -1.36
C MET A 293 17.44 -0.76 -2.42
N PHE A 294 17.78 -0.67 -3.71
CA PHE A 294 16.82 -0.67 -4.81
C PHE A 294 16.15 -2.03 -5.06
N GLY A 295 16.75 -3.11 -4.57
CA GLY A 295 16.17 -4.45 -4.57
C GLY A 295 15.21 -4.73 -3.41
N THR A 296 15.22 -3.90 -2.36
CA THR A 296 14.42 -4.11 -1.14
C THR A 296 13.36 -3.04 -0.94
N PHE A 297 13.69 -1.76 -1.22
CA PHE A 297 12.90 -0.60 -0.87
C PHE A 297 12.39 0.16 -2.08
N ASN A 298 11.38 1.00 -1.85
CA ASN A 298 10.85 1.92 -2.86
C ASN A 298 11.78 3.12 -3.14
N MET A 299 12.78 3.34 -2.31
CA MET A 299 13.78 4.42 -2.41
C MET A 299 13.19 5.83 -2.59
N GLY A 300 11.96 6.05 -2.12
CA GLY A 300 11.23 7.33 -2.21
C GLY A 300 10.30 7.44 -3.41
N ILE A 301 10.10 6.37 -4.17
CA ILE A 301 9.17 6.30 -5.31
C ILE A 301 8.27 5.09 -5.10
N GLY A 302 6.99 5.35 -4.77
CA GLY A 302 6.07 4.27 -4.42
C GLY A 302 5.20 3.78 -5.55
N MET A 303 5.01 4.59 -6.61
CA MET A 303 4.28 4.18 -7.79
C MET A 303 4.98 4.68 -9.05
N VAL A 304 5.00 3.85 -10.09
CA VAL A 304 5.62 4.13 -11.40
C VAL A 304 4.60 3.83 -12.49
N PHE A 305 4.53 4.68 -13.50
CA PHE A 305 3.65 4.44 -14.64
C PHE A 305 4.25 4.94 -15.96
N ALA A 306 3.74 4.44 -17.08
CA ALA A 306 4.21 4.77 -18.41
C ALA A 306 3.12 5.39 -19.28
N VAL A 307 3.47 6.46 -19.98
CA VAL A 307 2.62 7.18 -20.95
C VAL A 307 3.40 7.49 -22.23
N SER A 308 2.72 7.72 -23.35
CA SER A 308 3.39 8.20 -24.57
C SER A 308 3.96 9.61 -24.36
N LYS A 309 4.96 9.98 -25.18
CA LYS A 309 5.53 11.35 -25.14
C LYS A 309 4.48 12.43 -25.42
N ASP A 310 3.49 12.14 -26.25
CA ASP A 310 2.43 13.07 -26.61
C ASP A 310 1.48 13.33 -25.46
N GLU A 311 1.33 12.37 -24.53
CA GLU A 311 0.49 12.50 -23.34
C GLU A 311 1.23 13.11 -22.13
N LEU A 312 2.56 13.32 -22.23
CA LEU A 312 3.36 13.80 -21.09
C LEU A 312 2.89 15.16 -20.58
N ALA A 313 2.68 16.13 -21.47
CA ALA A 313 2.28 17.48 -21.05
C ALA A 313 0.93 17.48 -20.31
N LYS A 314 -0.04 16.67 -20.77
CA LYS A 314 -1.33 16.49 -20.11
C LYS A 314 -1.20 15.80 -18.77
N THR A 315 -0.34 14.79 -18.69
CA THR A 315 -0.04 14.07 -17.44
C THR A 315 0.55 15.02 -16.41
N GLU A 316 1.52 15.86 -16.79
CA GLU A 316 2.12 16.85 -15.89
C GLU A 316 1.11 17.92 -15.41
N GLU A 317 0.17 18.33 -16.27
CA GLU A 317 -0.93 19.24 -15.88
C GLU A 317 -1.79 18.62 -14.76
N LEU A 318 -2.17 17.34 -14.92
CA LEU A 318 -2.97 16.61 -13.94
C LEU A 318 -2.21 16.38 -12.64
N LEU A 319 -0.94 15.99 -12.71
CA LEU A 319 -0.09 15.84 -11.53
C LEU A 319 0.03 17.14 -10.75
N LYS A 320 0.25 18.28 -11.43
CA LYS A 320 0.28 19.60 -10.81
C LYS A 320 -1.07 19.99 -10.19
N LYS A 321 -2.19 19.66 -10.84
CA LYS A 321 -3.54 19.87 -10.29
C LYS A 321 -3.73 19.16 -8.94
N HIS A 322 -3.16 17.97 -8.78
CA HIS A 322 -3.19 17.21 -7.53
C HIS A 322 -2.07 17.60 -6.54
N GLY A 323 -1.19 18.55 -6.90
CA GLY A 323 -0.06 18.93 -6.06
C GLY A 323 1.00 17.83 -5.92
N GLU A 324 1.08 16.94 -6.92
CA GLU A 324 2.00 15.82 -6.92
C GLU A 324 3.45 16.24 -7.17
N ASP A 325 4.35 15.76 -6.31
CA ASP A 325 5.77 15.72 -6.59
C ASP A 325 6.09 14.43 -7.37
N TYR A 326 6.56 14.58 -8.59
CA TYR A 326 6.83 13.48 -9.52
C TYR A 326 8.21 13.60 -10.15
N ILE A 327 8.68 12.52 -10.74
CA ILE A 327 9.98 12.45 -11.40
C ILE A 327 9.83 11.75 -12.74
N ILE A 328 10.43 12.30 -13.78
CA ILE A 328 10.64 11.56 -15.02
C ILE A 328 11.82 10.61 -14.78
N LEU A 329 11.52 9.33 -14.67
CA LEU A 329 12.51 8.30 -14.34
C LEU A 329 13.30 7.82 -15.53
N GLY A 330 12.72 7.90 -16.74
CA GLY A 330 13.33 7.36 -17.94
C GLY A 330 12.32 7.05 -19.03
N HIS A 331 12.56 6.00 -19.77
CA HIS A 331 11.74 5.62 -20.92
C HIS A 331 11.71 4.10 -21.13
N ILE A 332 10.76 3.68 -21.97
CA ILE A 332 10.71 2.30 -22.49
C ILE A 332 11.58 2.23 -23.74
N GLU A 333 12.38 1.17 -23.86
CA GLU A 333 13.19 0.87 -25.05
C GLU A 333 12.74 -0.47 -25.66
N GLU A 334 12.54 -0.53 -26.98
CA GLU A 334 12.33 -1.79 -27.70
C GLU A 334 13.64 -2.57 -27.75
N LYS A 335 13.88 -3.31 -26.69
CA LYS A 335 15.08 -4.08 -26.48
C LYS A 335 14.81 -5.19 -25.48
N GLU A 336 15.05 -6.40 -25.86
CA GLU A 336 14.92 -7.54 -24.96
C GLU A 336 16.13 -7.65 -24.04
N THR A 337 15.88 -7.57 -22.74
CA THR A 337 16.85 -7.91 -21.69
C THR A 337 16.24 -8.94 -20.77
N LYS A 338 17.05 -9.77 -20.14
CA LYS A 338 16.59 -10.81 -19.22
C LYS A 338 15.78 -10.22 -18.04
N GLU A 339 16.26 -9.13 -17.51
CA GLU A 339 15.70 -8.48 -16.32
C GLU A 339 14.59 -7.46 -16.65
N LYS A 340 14.35 -7.16 -17.94
CA LYS A 340 13.40 -6.13 -18.42
C LYS A 340 13.54 -4.74 -17.77
N ILE A 341 14.65 -4.50 -17.10
CA ILE A 341 15.00 -3.22 -16.49
C ILE A 341 16.50 -2.96 -16.64
N CYS A 342 16.84 -1.70 -16.93
CA CYS A 342 18.19 -1.18 -16.86
C CYS A 342 18.19 0.00 -15.90
N LEU A 343 18.84 -0.12 -14.75
CA LEU A 343 18.88 0.88 -13.71
C LEU A 343 20.25 1.53 -13.67
N ASN A 344 20.33 2.81 -14.07
CA ASN A 344 21.54 3.62 -14.05
C ASN A 344 21.63 4.35 -12.71
N LEU A 345 22.40 3.79 -11.78
CA LEU A 345 22.72 4.37 -10.48
C LEU A 345 24.04 5.16 -10.57
N LYS A 346 24.29 6.04 -9.60
CA LYS A 346 25.59 6.74 -9.48
C LYS A 346 26.71 5.78 -9.08
#